data_4036ebc9a1727c3d1bb44486242bc9a8
#
_entry.id   4036ebc9a1727c3d1bb44486242bc9a8
#
_cell.length_a   1.000
_cell.length_b   1.000
_cell.length_c   1.000
_cell.angle_alpha   90.00
_cell.angle_beta   90.00
_cell.angle_gamma   90.00
#
_symmetry.space_group_name_H-M   'P 1'
#
loop_
_entity.id
_entity.type
_entity.pdbx_description
1 polymer ?
#
loop_
_entity_poly.entity_id
_entity_poly.type
_entity_poly.pdbx_seq_one_letter_code
_entity_poly.pdbx_strand_id
1 'polypeptide(L)'
;MTPSFIIAALAVFAHEPARASEACGGCHGAAFADWSGSGHASAWTSPLFRAGFKVEPRRFCVECHAPVAERAAEGIGCLGCHEARSAAPAPGHVAALRSRDELRSATACKDCHEFATPAFDDGAAHATSLPMQSTYSEWVAYQRAGGGETCQGCHMPQGRHVMSGAHDVELLRGALAVAVSDGALTLRSVGVGHSFPTGDVFRHLTVEVREAREDRGARGAWRVVARLGRRFDTRLDGETRLARKVATADTSLRPGEARVVRLPVAGRIWRVRYHYGSERDERRGLVPDSALFATLAEGSVRRPSVAIAASP
;
A
#
# COMPACT_ATOMS: atom_id res chain seq x y z
N MET A 1 52.90 47.38 1.00
CA MET A 1 52.45 46.64 -0.20
C MET A 1 52.14 45.21 0.21
N THR A 2 50.86 44.94 0.50
CA THR A 2 50.39 43.62 0.87
C THR A 2 49.70 42.99 -0.35
N PRO A 3 50.05 41.75 -0.74
CA PRO A 3 49.36 41.13 -1.86
C PRO A 3 48.00 40.56 -1.41
N SER A 4 46.94 41.00 -2.05
CA SER A 4 45.62 40.41 -1.94
C SER A 4 45.55 39.08 -2.70
N PHE A 5 45.40 38.00 -1.99
CA PHE A 5 45.09 36.69 -2.58
C PHE A 5 43.57 36.64 -2.89
N ILE A 6 43.24 36.67 -4.16
CA ILE A 6 41.89 36.34 -4.63
C ILE A 6 41.74 34.83 -4.61
N ILE A 7 41.02 34.30 -3.64
CA ILE A 7 40.57 32.90 -3.63
C ILE A 7 39.39 32.78 -4.59
N ALA A 8 39.64 32.24 -5.79
CA ALA A 8 38.60 31.83 -6.71
C ALA A 8 37.91 30.62 -6.11
N ALA A 9 36.68 30.81 -5.63
CA ALA A 9 35.82 29.70 -5.24
C ALA A 9 35.39 28.94 -6.51
N LEU A 10 36.05 27.81 -6.76
CA LEU A 10 35.54 26.83 -7.73
C LEU A 10 34.21 26.29 -7.21
N ALA A 11 33.11 26.78 -7.79
CA ALA A 11 31.80 26.15 -7.62
C ALA A 11 31.86 24.77 -8.29
N VAL A 12 32.10 23.75 -7.48
CA VAL A 12 31.87 22.35 -7.88
C VAL A 12 30.38 22.20 -8.02
N PHE A 13 29.88 22.35 -9.25
CA PHE A 13 28.56 21.88 -9.61
C PHE A 13 28.61 20.36 -9.42
N ALA A 14 28.15 19.89 -8.26
CA ALA A 14 27.80 18.48 -8.08
C ALA A 14 26.74 18.18 -9.13
N HIS A 15 27.15 17.58 -10.24
CA HIS A 15 26.22 16.89 -11.12
C HIS A 15 25.57 15.83 -10.25
N GLU A 16 24.30 16.01 -9.88
CA GLU A 16 23.50 14.89 -9.40
C GLU A 16 23.59 13.82 -10.49
N PRO A 17 24.03 12.59 -10.14
CA PRO A 17 24.12 11.53 -11.15
C PRO A 17 22.73 11.40 -11.78
N ALA A 18 22.65 11.53 -13.10
CA ALA A 18 21.44 11.39 -13.85
C ALA A 18 20.72 10.13 -13.35
N ARG A 19 19.44 10.26 -12.98
CA ARG A 19 18.65 9.13 -12.48
C ARG A 19 18.75 8.02 -13.51
N ALA A 20 19.10 6.79 -13.10
CA ALA A 20 19.27 5.70 -14.08
C ALA A 20 17.99 5.42 -14.81
N SER A 21 16.85 5.58 -14.13
CA SER A 21 15.53 5.44 -14.75
C SER A 21 15.30 6.49 -15.85
N GLU A 22 15.78 7.72 -15.70
CA GLU A 22 15.73 8.75 -16.76
C GLU A 22 16.59 8.35 -17.98
N ALA A 23 17.78 7.78 -17.76
CA ALA A 23 18.61 7.28 -18.84
C ALA A 23 17.93 6.12 -19.60
N CYS A 24 17.25 5.19 -18.88
CA CYS A 24 16.44 4.16 -19.50
C CYS A 24 15.28 4.77 -20.31
N GLY A 25 14.67 5.83 -19.80
CA GLY A 25 13.58 6.58 -20.43
C GLY A 25 13.95 7.16 -21.80
N GLY A 26 15.21 7.45 -22.05
CA GLY A 26 15.71 7.92 -23.33
C GLY A 26 15.44 6.95 -24.50
N CYS A 27 15.40 5.63 -24.24
CA CYS A 27 15.06 4.61 -25.22
C CYS A 27 13.69 3.95 -24.92
N HIS A 28 13.29 3.86 -23.66
CA HIS A 28 12.08 3.20 -23.18
C HIS A 28 11.03 4.22 -22.67
N GLY A 29 10.76 5.28 -23.46
CA GLY A 29 9.97 6.43 -23.03
C GLY A 29 8.57 6.08 -22.52
N ALA A 30 7.84 5.16 -23.15
CA ALA A 30 6.50 4.75 -22.71
C ALA A 30 6.54 4.04 -21.34
N ALA A 31 7.48 3.13 -21.14
CA ALA A 31 7.66 2.43 -19.86
C ALA A 31 8.08 3.39 -18.75
N PHE A 32 8.95 4.35 -19.05
CA PHE A 32 9.37 5.40 -18.13
C PHE A 32 8.19 6.33 -17.73
N ALA A 33 7.37 6.74 -18.69
CA ALA A 33 6.21 7.58 -18.44
C ALA A 33 5.19 6.88 -17.50
N ASP A 34 4.90 5.59 -17.79
CA ASP A 34 4.03 4.79 -16.93
C ASP A 34 4.60 4.65 -15.50
N TRP A 35 5.88 4.25 -15.39
CA TRP A 35 6.56 4.04 -14.12
C TRP A 35 6.63 5.33 -13.29
N SER A 36 6.93 6.47 -13.90
CA SER A 36 7.12 7.74 -13.19
C SER A 36 5.86 8.20 -12.44
N GLY A 37 4.67 7.78 -12.88
CA GLY A 37 3.39 8.01 -12.20
C GLY A 37 3.02 6.95 -11.16
N SER A 38 3.83 5.90 -11.01
CA SER A 38 3.50 4.76 -10.15
C SER A 38 3.86 4.96 -8.68
N GLY A 39 3.25 4.13 -7.82
CA GLY A 39 3.64 4.02 -6.41
C GLY A 39 5.08 3.53 -6.22
N HIS A 40 5.65 2.80 -7.18
CA HIS A 40 7.04 2.35 -7.14
C HIS A 40 8.02 3.52 -7.29
N ALA A 41 7.79 4.43 -8.23
CA ALA A 41 8.61 5.62 -8.40
C ALA A 41 8.59 6.52 -7.14
N SER A 42 7.46 6.58 -6.45
CA SER A 42 7.30 7.38 -5.23
C SER A 42 7.55 6.61 -3.92
N ALA A 43 7.99 5.34 -3.99
CA ALA A 43 8.09 4.48 -2.81
C ALA A 43 8.96 5.05 -1.68
N TRP A 44 10.09 5.70 -2.03
CA TRP A 44 10.97 6.36 -1.07
C TRP A 44 10.47 7.72 -0.63
N THR A 45 9.82 8.48 -1.52
CA THR A 45 9.40 9.86 -1.29
C THR A 45 7.98 9.98 -0.74
N SER A 46 7.24 8.88 -0.67
CA SER A 46 5.88 8.83 -0.11
C SER A 46 5.82 9.51 1.26
N PRO A 47 4.92 10.48 1.49
CA PRO A 47 4.81 11.20 2.75
C PRO A 47 4.59 10.26 3.95
N LEU A 48 3.75 9.24 3.81
CA LEU A 48 3.46 8.27 4.86
C LEU A 48 4.70 7.42 5.18
N PHE A 49 5.39 6.90 4.16
CA PHE A 49 6.63 6.17 4.35
C PHE A 49 7.69 7.05 5.04
N ARG A 50 7.91 8.26 4.55
CA ARG A 50 8.90 9.19 5.13
C ARG A 50 8.60 9.56 6.57
N ALA A 51 7.34 9.74 6.92
CA ALA A 51 6.93 10.01 8.29
C ALA A 51 7.24 8.81 9.22
N GLY A 52 6.94 7.58 8.78
CA GLY A 52 7.26 6.36 9.51
C GLY A 52 8.77 6.13 9.62
N PHE A 53 9.49 6.24 8.52
CA PHE A 53 10.94 6.06 8.48
C PHE A 53 11.71 7.08 9.33
N LYS A 54 11.24 8.32 9.41
CA LYS A 54 11.82 9.34 10.30
C LYS A 54 11.71 8.96 11.79
N VAL A 55 10.62 8.28 12.16
CA VAL A 55 10.40 7.83 13.54
C VAL A 55 11.24 6.60 13.86
N GLU A 56 11.35 5.68 12.90
CA GLU A 56 12.04 4.41 13.07
C GLU A 56 12.81 4.04 11.78
N PRO A 57 14.00 4.62 11.59
CA PRO A 57 14.81 4.36 10.41
C PRO A 57 15.42 2.95 10.49
N ARG A 58 14.92 2.01 9.70
CA ARG A 58 15.40 0.63 9.65
C ARG A 58 15.96 0.31 8.27
N ARG A 59 17.08 -0.40 8.24
CA ARG A 59 17.74 -0.79 6.99
C ARG A 59 16.82 -1.62 6.09
N PHE A 60 16.08 -2.55 6.63
CA PHE A 60 15.17 -3.39 5.85
C PHE A 60 14.10 -2.60 5.08
N CYS A 61 13.71 -1.42 5.56
CA CYS A 61 12.77 -0.56 4.81
C CYS A 61 13.39 -0.12 3.47
N VAL A 62 14.69 0.16 3.49
CA VAL A 62 15.44 0.61 2.29
C VAL A 62 15.48 -0.50 1.24
N GLU A 63 15.62 -1.76 1.65
CA GLU A 63 15.74 -2.91 0.75
C GLU A 63 14.54 -3.05 -0.20
N CYS A 64 13.34 -2.60 0.23
CA CYS A 64 12.14 -2.58 -0.63
C CYS A 64 11.81 -1.20 -1.18
N HIS A 65 11.99 -0.12 -0.39
CA HIS A 65 11.57 1.22 -0.82
C HIS A 65 12.61 1.98 -1.65
N ALA A 66 13.88 1.56 -1.59
CA ALA A 66 14.99 2.10 -2.37
C ALA A 66 16.06 1.01 -2.59
N PRO A 67 15.76 -0.06 -3.34
CA PRO A 67 16.64 -1.23 -3.49
C PRO A 67 17.99 -0.91 -4.11
N VAL A 68 18.11 0.22 -4.81
CA VAL A 68 19.37 0.77 -5.31
C VAL A 68 19.71 1.99 -4.44
N ALA A 69 20.46 1.78 -3.35
CA ALA A 69 20.66 2.75 -2.28
C ALA A 69 21.22 4.10 -2.76
N GLU A 70 22.15 4.08 -3.72
CA GLU A 70 22.77 5.27 -4.33
C GLU A 70 21.74 6.10 -5.14
N ARG A 71 20.55 5.56 -5.36
CA ARG A 71 19.48 6.14 -6.15
C ARG A 71 18.15 6.16 -5.40
N ALA A 72 18.20 6.28 -4.09
CA ALA A 72 17.03 6.22 -3.23
C ALA A 72 15.89 7.17 -3.68
N ALA A 73 16.22 8.34 -4.24
CA ALA A 73 15.23 9.29 -4.75
C ALA A 73 14.36 8.76 -5.89
N GLU A 74 14.79 7.70 -6.60
CA GLU A 74 14.01 7.02 -7.63
C GLU A 74 12.98 6.04 -7.06
N GLY A 75 13.00 5.78 -5.75
CA GLY A 75 12.19 4.71 -5.15
C GLY A 75 12.60 3.34 -5.68
N ILE A 76 11.65 2.58 -6.21
CA ILE A 76 11.90 1.31 -6.92
C ILE A 76 12.00 1.65 -8.40
N GLY A 77 13.21 2.05 -8.83
CA GLY A 77 13.53 2.40 -10.21
C GLY A 77 13.63 1.18 -11.13
N CYS A 78 13.91 1.43 -12.41
CA CYS A 78 14.00 0.38 -13.43
C CYS A 78 14.95 -0.76 -13.02
N LEU A 79 16.13 -0.43 -12.51
CA LEU A 79 17.12 -1.43 -12.07
C LEU A 79 16.68 -2.23 -10.84
N GLY A 80 15.78 -1.70 -10.01
CA GLY A 80 15.23 -2.43 -8.86
C GLY A 80 14.54 -3.73 -9.26
N CYS A 81 13.93 -3.77 -10.45
CA CYS A 81 13.28 -4.94 -11.02
C CYS A 81 14.11 -5.63 -12.11
N HIS A 82 14.77 -4.85 -12.97
CA HIS A 82 15.38 -5.36 -14.19
C HIS A 82 16.83 -5.85 -14.04
N GLU A 83 17.54 -5.44 -12.99
CA GLU A 83 18.93 -5.83 -12.82
C GLU A 83 19.08 -7.30 -12.41
N ALA A 84 19.92 -8.02 -13.16
CA ALA A 84 20.40 -9.35 -12.80
C ALA A 84 21.76 -9.23 -12.11
N ARG A 85 21.79 -9.33 -10.80
CA ARG A 85 22.99 -9.10 -9.97
C ARG A 85 24.17 -10.04 -10.23
N SER A 86 23.99 -11.11 -11.02
CA SER A 86 24.96 -12.19 -11.22
C SER A 86 25.51 -12.31 -12.65
N ALA A 87 25.13 -11.42 -13.58
CA ALA A 87 25.51 -11.52 -14.97
C ALA A 87 26.25 -10.28 -15.48
N ALA A 88 26.93 -10.39 -16.63
CA ALA A 88 27.57 -9.25 -17.30
C ALA A 88 26.53 -8.35 -17.98
N PRO A 89 26.76 -7.02 -18.08
CA PRO A 89 25.87 -6.12 -18.79
C PRO A 89 25.63 -6.55 -20.24
N ALA A 90 24.38 -6.46 -20.68
CA ALA A 90 24.02 -6.66 -22.09
C ALA A 90 24.49 -5.47 -22.95
N PRO A 91 24.77 -5.65 -24.25
CA PRO A 91 25.14 -4.56 -25.14
C PRO A 91 24.11 -3.40 -25.08
N GLY A 92 24.61 -2.18 -24.89
CA GLY A 92 23.78 -0.98 -24.77
C GLY A 92 23.12 -0.77 -23.40
N HIS A 93 23.37 -1.62 -22.42
CA HIS A 93 22.82 -1.49 -21.07
C HIS A 93 23.94 -1.28 -20.04
N VAL A 94 23.63 -0.52 -18.97
CA VAL A 94 24.57 -0.20 -17.88
C VAL A 94 24.70 -1.34 -16.86
N ALA A 95 23.81 -2.32 -16.89
CA ALA A 95 23.76 -3.48 -16.00
C ALA A 95 23.33 -4.73 -16.76
N ALA A 96 23.62 -5.91 -16.21
CA ALA A 96 23.02 -7.16 -16.65
C ALA A 96 21.52 -7.14 -16.34
N LEU A 97 20.71 -7.61 -17.26
CA LEU A 97 19.27 -7.61 -17.12
C LEU A 97 18.73 -9.01 -16.88
N ARG A 98 17.69 -9.10 -16.06
CA ARG A 98 16.90 -10.32 -15.85
C ARG A 98 16.21 -10.69 -17.16
N SER A 99 16.01 -11.98 -17.37
CA SER A 99 15.29 -12.49 -18.56
C SER A 99 13.83 -12.04 -18.54
N ARG A 100 13.22 -12.03 -19.74
CA ARG A 100 11.80 -11.72 -19.88
C ARG A 100 10.92 -12.71 -19.11
N ASP A 101 11.28 -13.99 -19.06
CA ASP A 101 10.51 -15.03 -18.40
C ASP A 101 10.55 -14.84 -16.86
N GLU A 102 11.73 -14.50 -16.31
CA GLU A 102 11.83 -14.13 -14.89
C GLU A 102 10.94 -12.94 -14.54
N LEU A 103 10.96 -11.88 -15.36
CA LEU A 103 10.16 -10.66 -15.12
C LEU A 103 8.65 -10.87 -15.31
N ARG A 104 8.24 -11.84 -16.14
CA ARG A 104 6.82 -12.22 -16.32
C ARG A 104 6.31 -13.16 -15.25
N SER A 105 7.18 -13.79 -14.50
CA SER A 105 6.80 -14.63 -13.37
C SER A 105 6.37 -13.78 -12.17
N ALA A 106 5.31 -14.20 -11.48
CA ALA A 106 4.88 -13.58 -10.21
C ALA A 106 5.99 -13.61 -9.14
N THR A 107 6.97 -14.50 -9.26
CA THR A 107 8.15 -14.54 -8.37
C THR A 107 8.99 -13.27 -8.44
N ALA A 108 8.92 -12.50 -9.54
CA ALA A 108 9.61 -11.21 -9.64
C ALA A 108 9.14 -10.18 -8.61
N CYS A 109 7.91 -10.34 -8.10
CA CYS A 109 7.30 -9.43 -7.13
C CYS A 109 7.50 -9.93 -5.67
N LYS A 110 7.87 -11.21 -5.52
CA LYS A 110 7.84 -11.92 -4.24
C LYS A 110 8.73 -11.28 -3.19
N ASP A 111 9.95 -10.89 -3.53
CA ASP A 111 10.97 -10.47 -2.55
C ASP A 111 10.55 -9.23 -1.76
N CYS A 112 9.72 -8.37 -2.34
CA CYS A 112 9.17 -7.18 -1.69
C CYS A 112 7.72 -7.37 -1.22
N HIS A 113 6.96 -8.30 -1.81
CA HIS A 113 5.54 -8.53 -1.51
C HIS A 113 5.26 -9.81 -0.73
N GLU A 114 6.30 -10.44 -0.19
CA GLU A 114 6.22 -11.59 0.70
C GLU A 114 7.40 -11.58 1.66
N PHE A 115 7.23 -11.14 2.89
CA PHE A 115 8.27 -11.22 3.90
C PHE A 115 7.70 -11.21 5.31
N ALA A 116 8.46 -11.82 6.23
CA ALA A 116 8.10 -11.85 7.64
C ALA A 116 8.40 -10.51 8.31
N THR A 117 7.66 -10.19 9.36
CA THR A 117 7.96 -9.04 10.22
C THR A 117 9.35 -9.23 10.82
N PRO A 118 10.29 -8.31 10.62
CA PRO A 118 11.60 -8.42 11.24
C PRO A 118 11.51 -8.25 12.76
N ALA A 119 12.22 -9.11 13.51
CA ALA A 119 12.54 -8.86 14.91
C ALA A 119 13.89 -8.14 14.98
N PHE A 120 14.05 -7.27 15.94
CA PHE A 120 15.26 -6.48 16.11
C PHE A 120 15.88 -6.80 17.46
N ASP A 121 17.13 -7.24 17.41
CA ASP A 121 18.06 -7.26 18.53
C ASP A 121 19.38 -6.66 18.06
N ASP A 122 20.08 -5.95 18.91
CA ASP A 122 21.41 -5.36 18.68
C ASP A 122 21.62 -4.72 17.29
N GLY A 123 20.53 -4.22 16.68
CA GLY A 123 20.54 -3.60 15.35
C GLY A 123 20.46 -4.57 14.17
N ALA A 124 20.50 -5.87 14.38
CA ALA A 124 20.27 -6.86 13.34
C ALA A 124 18.75 -7.14 13.16
N ALA A 125 18.33 -7.31 11.91
CA ALA A 125 16.96 -7.72 11.60
C ALA A 125 16.91 -9.24 11.44
N HIS A 126 16.12 -9.91 12.28
CA HIS A 126 15.82 -11.33 12.14
C HIS A 126 14.37 -11.51 11.69
N ALA A 127 14.13 -12.44 10.79
CA ALA A 127 12.77 -12.78 10.36
C ALA A 127 12.00 -13.44 11.51
N THR A 128 10.78 -12.98 11.76
CA THR A 128 9.82 -13.65 12.65
C THR A 128 8.90 -14.56 11.83
N SER A 129 8.10 -15.37 12.48
CA SER A 129 7.07 -16.19 11.81
C SER A 129 5.85 -15.38 11.37
N LEU A 130 5.73 -14.11 11.80
CA LEU A 130 4.59 -13.25 11.45
C LEU A 130 4.82 -12.60 10.09
N PRO A 131 3.97 -12.83 9.08
CA PRO A 131 4.06 -12.14 7.81
C PRO A 131 3.82 -10.64 7.98
N MET A 132 4.76 -9.81 7.56
CA MET A 132 4.52 -8.38 7.38
C MET A 132 3.79 -8.13 6.06
N GLN A 133 4.22 -8.81 5.00
CA GLN A 133 3.49 -8.91 3.76
C GLN A 133 3.29 -10.39 3.38
N SER A 134 2.11 -10.73 2.88
CA SER A 134 1.69 -12.08 2.48
C SER A 134 1.00 -12.10 1.11
N THR A 135 1.13 -11.03 0.35
CA THR A 135 0.41 -10.84 -0.92
C THR A 135 0.72 -11.96 -1.92
N TYR A 136 1.98 -12.42 -1.97
CA TYR A 136 2.35 -13.51 -2.86
C TYR A 136 1.74 -14.87 -2.41
N SER A 137 1.79 -15.20 -1.13
CA SER A 137 1.15 -16.41 -0.59
C SER A 137 -0.36 -16.39 -0.78
N GLU A 138 -1.00 -15.24 -0.60
CA GLU A 138 -2.44 -15.05 -0.84
C GLU A 138 -2.78 -15.30 -2.32
N TRP A 139 -1.95 -14.77 -3.24
CA TRP A 139 -2.09 -15.03 -4.67
C TRP A 139 -1.87 -16.51 -5.02
N VAL A 140 -0.88 -17.18 -4.41
CA VAL A 140 -0.67 -18.63 -4.61
C VAL A 140 -1.90 -19.42 -4.18
N ALA A 141 -2.55 -19.02 -3.08
CA ALA A 141 -3.80 -19.64 -2.63
C ALA A 141 -4.94 -19.41 -3.65
N TYR A 142 -5.05 -18.21 -4.22
CA TYR A 142 -6.00 -17.90 -5.29
C TYR A 142 -5.76 -18.76 -6.54
N GLN A 143 -4.48 -18.91 -6.98
CA GLN A 143 -4.14 -19.77 -8.12
C GLN A 143 -4.53 -21.23 -7.88
N ARG A 144 -4.28 -21.75 -6.68
CA ARG A 144 -4.68 -23.12 -6.29
C ARG A 144 -6.20 -23.32 -6.28
N ALA A 145 -6.96 -22.25 -6.08
CA ALA A 145 -8.41 -22.25 -6.13
C ALA A 145 -8.98 -22.06 -7.56
N GLY A 146 -8.12 -22.09 -8.60
CA GLY A 146 -8.54 -21.97 -10.01
C GLY A 146 -8.45 -20.55 -10.56
N GLY A 147 -7.81 -19.61 -9.85
CA GLY A 147 -7.52 -18.28 -10.38
C GLY A 147 -6.53 -18.31 -11.54
N GLY A 148 -6.67 -17.40 -12.49
CA GLY A 148 -5.88 -17.41 -13.74
C GLY A 148 -4.92 -16.25 -13.94
N GLU A 149 -5.15 -15.11 -13.27
CA GLU A 149 -4.36 -13.91 -13.51
C GLU A 149 -3.07 -13.87 -12.70
N THR A 150 -2.01 -13.34 -13.32
CA THR A 150 -0.72 -13.09 -12.65
C THR A 150 -0.70 -11.70 -12.02
N CYS A 151 0.31 -11.42 -11.19
CA CYS A 151 0.54 -10.07 -10.67
C CYS A 151 0.65 -9.05 -11.80
N GLN A 152 1.45 -9.37 -12.81
CA GLN A 152 1.66 -8.50 -13.97
C GLN A 152 0.41 -8.36 -14.85
N GLY A 153 -0.41 -9.42 -14.98
CA GLY A 153 -1.65 -9.37 -15.74
C GLY A 153 -2.62 -8.32 -15.22
N CYS A 154 -2.73 -8.19 -13.89
CA CYS A 154 -3.58 -7.21 -13.23
C CYS A 154 -2.92 -5.84 -13.05
N HIS A 155 -1.67 -5.80 -12.55
CA HIS A 155 -1.01 -4.55 -12.14
C HIS A 155 -0.17 -3.88 -13.24
N MET A 156 0.14 -4.63 -14.31
CA MET A 156 0.91 -4.18 -15.46
C MET A 156 0.22 -4.61 -16.77
N PRO A 157 -1.06 -4.24 -16.97
CA PRO A 157 -1.87 -4.75 -18.08
C PRO A 157 -1.17 -4.48 -19.43
N GLN A 158 -1.13 -5.48 -20.29
CA GLN A 158 -0.49 -5.41 -21.60
C GLN A 158 1.03 -5.08 -21.53
N GLY A 159 1.68 -5.33 -20.40
CA GLY A 159 3.11 -5.03 -20.19
C GLY A 159 3.39 -3.55 -19.88
N ARG A 160 2.37 -2.76 -19.64
CA ARG A 160 2.52 -1.36 -19.19
C ARG A 160 3.12 -1.30 -17.78
N HIS A 161 3.91 -0.29 -17.51
CA HIS A 161 4.61 -0.10 -16.23
C HIS A 161 3.85 0.80 -15.24
N VAL A 162 2.52 0.83 -15.33
CA VAL A 162 1.66 1.65 -14.46
C VAL A 162 1.66 1.16 -13.01
N MET A 163 1.83 -0.14 -12.79
CA MET A 163 1.89 -0.78 -11.45
C MET A 163 0.80 -0.25 -10.53
N SER A 164 -0.44 -0.14 -11.07
CA SER A 164 -1.60 0.34 -10.32
C SER A 164 -1.83 -0.52 -9.09
N GLY A 165 -2.06 0.11 -7.95
CA GLY A 165 -2.22 -0.58 -6.68
C GLY A 165 -3.02 0.25 -5.70
N ALA A 166 -2.74 0.12 -4.41
CA ALA A 166 -3.53 0.73 -3.35
C ALA A 166 -3.61 2.28 -3.39
N HIS A 167 -2.71 2.95 -4.10
CA HIS A 167 -2.77 4.41 -4.29
C HIS A 167 -3.60 4.84 -5.51
N ASP A 168 -4.09 3.88 -6.30
CA ASP A 168 -5.09 4.10 -7.34
C ASP A 168 -6.48 3.89 -6.73
N VAL A 169 -7.17 5.00 -6.42
CA VAL A 169 -8.46 4.98 -5.72
C VAL A 169 -9.55 4.34 -6.59
N GLU A 170 -9.50 4.49 -7.91
CA GLU A 170 -10.47 3.87 -8.81
C GLU A 170 -10.28 2.35 -8.86
N LEU A 171 -9.02 1.88 -8.87
CA LEU A 171 -8.73 0.45 -8.74
C LEU A 171 -9.26 -0.11 -7.41
N LEU A 172 -9.05 0.60 -6.30
CA LEU A 172 -9.58 0.20 -4.99
C LEU A 172 -11.11 0.15 -4.97
N ARG A 173 -11.78 1.11 -5.60
CA ARG A 173 -13.26 1.14 -5.73
C ARG A 173 -13.75 -0.03 -6.56
N GLY A 174 -13.07 -0.35 -7.66
CA GLY A 174 -13.38 -1.51 -8.49
C GLY A 174 -13.16 -2.85 -7.77
N ALA A 175 -12.28 -2.89 -6.78
CA ALA A 175 -11.97 -4.09 -6.00
C ALA A 175 -13.00 -4.40 -4.88
N LEU A 176 -13.94 -3.50 -4.59
CA LEU A 176 -14.91 -3.63 -3.51
C LEU A 176 -16.34 -3.34 -3.97
N ALA A 177 -17.16 -4.37 -4.11
CA ALA A 177 -18.61 -4.18 -4.25
C ALA A 177 -19.25 -3.96 -2.87
N VAL A 178 -20.12 -2.95 -2.79
CA VAL A 178 -20.89 -2.62 -1.58
C VAL A 178 -22.38 -2.63 -1.90
N ALA A 179 -23.12 -3.50 -1.23
CA ALA A 179 -24.59 -3.55 -1.31
C ALA A 179 -25.21 -3.18 0.04
N VAL A 180 -26.35 -2.48 -0.01
CA VAL A 180 -27.12 -2.08 1.18
C VAL A 180 -28.43 -2.85 1.19
N SER A 181 -28.72 -3.57 2.25
CA SER A 181 -29.99 -4.29 2.46
C SER A 181 -30.28 -4.40 3.95
N ASP A 182 -31.53 -4.21 4.33
CA ASP A 182 -32.07 -4.47 5.68
C ASP A 182 -31.23 -3.91 6.84
N GLY A 183 -30.70 -2.70 6.66
CA GLY A 183 -29.89 -2.04 7.66
C GLY A 183 -28.48 -2.65 7.80
N ALA A 184 -28.00 -3.35 6.78
CA ALA A 184 -26.65 -3.90 6.72
C ALA A 184 -25.94 -3.51 5.42
N LEU A 185 -24.62 -3.50 5.45
CA LEU A 185 -23.75 -3.46 4.27
C LEU A 185 -23.20 -4.84 4.01
N THR A 186 -23.30 -5.31 2.77
CA THR A 186 -22.53 -6.45 2.29
C THR A 186 -21.33 -5.94 1.51
N LEU A 187 -20.15 -6.21 2.03
CA LEU A 187 -18.87 -5.90 1.40
C LEU A 187 -18.35 -7.16 0.71
N ARG A 188 -18.05 -7.10 -0.59
CA ARG A 188 -17.50 -8.23 -1.35
C ARG A 188 -16.25 -7.79 -2.10
N SER A 189 -15.16 -8.57 -2.00
CA SER A 189 -14.01 -8.38 -2.88
C SER A 189 -14.30 -8.87 -4.29
N VAL A 190 -13.95 -8.08 -5.30
CA VAL A 190 -14.27 -8.33 -6.71
C VAL A 190 -13.03 -8.12 -7.57
N GLY A 191 -12.74 -9.07 -8.48
CA GLY A 191 -11.62 -8.92 -9.41
C GLY A 191 -10.23 -8.90 -8.75
N VAL A 192 -10.11 -9.46 -7.55
CA VAL A 192 -8.89 -9.44 -6.73
C VAL A 192 -8.35 -10.87 -6.62
N GLY A 193 -7.07 -11.05 -6.91
CA GLY A 193 -6.37 -12.34 -6.82
C GLY A 193 -5.61 -12.56 -5.49
N HIS A 194 -5.87 -11.77 -4.48
CA HIS A 194 -5.27 -11.82 -3.14
C HIS A 194 -6.28 -11.29 -2.12
N SER A 195 -5.97 -11.26 -0.84
CA SER A 195 -6.85 -10.68 0.18
C SER A 195 -7.05 -9.17 -0.04
N PHE A 196 -8.20 -8.64 0.39
CA PHE A 196 -8.49 -7.21 0.32
C PHE A 196 -8.92 -6.69 1.70
N PRO A 197 -8.16 -5.76 2.32
CA PRO A 197 -6.88 -5.24 1.86
C PRO A 197 -5.73 -6.25 2.01
N THR A 198 -4.66 -6.05 1.24
CA THR A 198 -3.39 -6.78 1.32
C THR A 198 -2.21 -5.81 1.42
N GLY A 199 -0.99 -6.33 1.46
CA GLY A 199 0.25 -5.56 1.54
C GLY A 199 0.66 -5.31 2.98
N ASP A 200 1.01 -4.08 3.34
CA ASP A 200 1.44 -3.72 4.68
C ASP A 200 0.41 -4.11 5.76
N VAL A 201 0.89 -4.56 6.92
CA VAL A 201 0.06 -5.02 8.06
C VAL A 201 -0.88 -3.96 8.61
N PHE A 202 -0.61 -2.67 8.36
CA PHE A 202 -1.44 -1.57 8.83
C PHE A 202 -2.64 -1.29 7.94
N ARG A 203 -2.65 -1.79 6.71
CA ARG A 203 -3.75 -1.60 5.76
C ARG A 203 -5.03 -2.25 6.25
N HIS A 204 -6.10 -1.49 6.27
CA HIS A 204 -7.41 -1.99 6.72
C HIS A 204 -8.56 -1.21 6.10
N LEU A 205 -9.75 -1.80 6.14
CA LEU A 205 -11.00 -1.11 5.85
C LEU A 205 -11.69 -0.73 7.15
N THR A 206 -12.37 0.42 7.15
CA THR A 206 -13.38 0.74 8.17
C THR A 206 -14.73 0.93 7.52
N VAL A 207 -15.76 0.45 8.19
CA VAL A 207 -17.15 0.89 7.97
C VAL A 207 -17.48 1.89 9.06
N GLU A 208 -17.85 3.08 8.65
CA GLU A 208 -18.13 4.18 9.57
C GLU A 208 -19.54 4.70 9.36
N VAL A 209 -20.16 5.13 10.44
CA VAL A 209 -21.51 5.73 10.44
C VAL A 209 -21.52 7.06 11.20
N ARG A 210 -22.41 7.94 10.80
CA ARG A 210 -22.78 9.15 11.55
C ARG A 210 -24.27 9.41 11.41
N GLU A 211 -24.85 10.18 12.32
CA GLU A 211 -26.24 10.60 12.24
C GLU A 211 -26.46 11.55 11.07
N ALA A 212 -27.52 11.29 10.29
CA ALA A 212 -28.05 12.28 9.37
C ALA A 212 -28.84 13.30 10.19
N ARG A 213 -28.32 14.50 10.37
CA ARG A 213 -29.05 15.61 10.98
C ARG A 213 -29.67 16.44 9.87
N GLU A 214 -30.92 16.79 10.05
CA GLU A 214 -31.67 17.70 9.16
C GLU A 214 -31.18 19.15 9.33
N ASP A 215 -30.64 19.51 10.49
CA ASP A 215 -30.11 20.84 10.77
C ASP A 215 -28.69 21.04 10.18
N ARG A 216 -28.51 22.15 9.50
CA ARG A 216 -27.24 22.57 8.84
C ARG A 216 -26.07 22.86 9.78
N GLY A 217 -26.24 22.68 11.10
CA GLY A 217 -25.22 22.82 12.15
C GLY A 217 -24.45 21.52 12.38
N ALA A 218 -23.47 21.41 13.10
CA ALA A 218 -22.57 20.33 13.48
C ALA A 218 -22.97 18.91 13.03
N ARG A 219 -22.36 18.41 11.98
CA ARG A 219 -22.42 16.99 11.58
C ARG A 219 -21.82 16.15 12.69
N GLY A 220 -22.56 15.15 13.20
CA GLY A 220 -22.08 14.23 14.23
C GLY A 220 -20.74 13.57 13.82
N ALA A 221 -19.91 13.21 14.81
CA ALA A 221 -18.65 12.53 14.56
C ALA A 221 -18.88 11.16 13.88
N TRP A 222 -17.96 10.77 13.03
CA TRP A 222 -17.93 9.44 12.46
C TRP A 222 -17.59 8.41 13.56
N ARG A 223 -18.31 7.29 13.57
CA ARG A 223 -18.08 6.17 14.47
C ARG A 223 -17.80 4.91 13.66
N VAL A 224 -16.67 4.26 13.91
CA VAL A 224 -16.32 2.97 13.32
C VAL A 224 -17.26 1.89 13.87
N VAL A 225 -17.91 1.15 12.99
CA VAL A 225 -18.81 0.01 13.33
C VAL A 225 -18.21 -1.33 12.92
N ALA A 226 -17.29 -1.35 11.98
CA ALA A 226 -16.52 -2.53 11.63
C ALA A 226 -15.13 -2.14 11.12
N ARG A 227 -14.18 -3.04 11.32
CA ARG A 227 -12.83 -2.99 10.78
C ARG A 227 -12.48 -4.34 10.16
N LEU A 228 -12.00 -4.33 8.92
CA LEU A 228 -11.52 -5.50 8.19
C LEU A 228 -10.04 -5.30 7.86
N GLY A 229 -9.25 -6.32 8.10
CA GLY A 229 -7.80 -6.29 7.90
C GLY A 229 -7.10 -7.14 8.95
N ARG A 230 -5.80 -7.15 8.91
CA ARG A 230 -4.97 -7.87 9.87
C ARG A 230 -4.92 -7.09 11.20
N ARG A 231 -5.00 -7.84 12.30
CA ARG A 231 -4.81 -7.31 13.67
C ARG A 231 -3.62 -7.99 14.28
N PHE A 232 -2.87 -7.24 15.05
CA PHE A 232 -1.73 -7.75 15.79
C PHE A 232 -1.55 -6.96 17.08
N ASP A 233 -1.00 -7.63 18.08
CA ASP A 233 -0.52 -7.05 19.32
C ASP A 233 0.99 -6.96 19.29
N THR A 234 1.53 -6.04 20.07
CA THR A 234 2.95 -6.01 20.38
C THR A 234 3.16 -6.68 21.73
N ARG A 235 3.90 -7.78 21.75
CA ARG A 235 4.24 -8.50 22.98
C ARG A 235 5.74 -8.47 23.19
N LEU A 236 6.17 -8.39 24.43
CA LEU A 236 7.58 -8.58 24.77
C LEU A 236 7.88 -10.07 24.82
N ASP A 237 8.92 -10.47 24.14
CA ASP A 237 9.46 -11.82 24.28
C ASP A 237 10.04 -12.00 25.69
N GLY A 238 9.76 -13.15 26.31
CA GLY A 238 10.12 -13.41 27.70
C GLY A 238 11.63 -13.52 27.93
N GLU A 239 12.37 -14.03 26.95
CA GLU A 239 13.80 -14.27 27.03
C GLU A 239 14.62 -13.08 26.53
N THR A 240 14.31 -12.62 25.32
CA THR A 240 15.08 -11.55 24.65
C THR A 240 14.64 -10.15 25.01
N ARG A 241 13.48 -9.98 25.66
CA ARG A 241 12.84 -8.68 25.96
C ARG A 241 12.54 -7.83 24.71
N LEU A 242 12.62 -8.42 23.53
CA LEU A 242 12.33 -7.74 22.28
C LEU A 242 10.82 -7.63 22.05
N ALA A 243 10.40 -6.50 21.48
CA ALA A 243 9.03 -6.30 21.07
C ALA A 243 8.75 -7.11 19.80
N ARG A 244 7.82 -8.06 19.88
CA ARG A 244 7.34 -8.86 18.73
C ARG A 244 5.92 -8.49 18.40
N LYS A 245 5.62 -8.37 17.09
CA LYS A 245 4.25 -8.31 16.62
C LYS A 245 3.69 -9.73 16.50
N VAL A 246 2.56 -9.97 17.12
CA VAL A 246 1.86 -11.25 17.10
C VAL A 246 0.49 -11.07 16.47
N ALA A 247 0.21 -11.80 15.39
CA ALA A 247 -1.10 -11.76 14.76
C ALA A 247 -2.18 -12.23 15.74
N THR A 248 -3.25 -11.47 15.86
CA THR A 248 -4.41 -11.79 16.71
C THR A 248 -5.64 -12.13 15.89
N ALA A 249 -5.77 -11.59 14.69
CA ALA A 249 -6.84 -11.90 13.75
C ALA A 249 -6.48 -11.43 12.35
N ASP A 250 -7.07 -12.09 11.34
CA ASP A 250 -7.15 -11.59 9.97
C ASP A 250 -8.62 -11.63 9.52
N THR A 251 -9.16 -10.47 9.23
CA THR A 251 -10.52 -10.27 8.76
C THR A 251 -10.56 -9.64 7.37
N SER A 252 -9.44 -9.62 6.64
CA SER A 252 -9.38 -9.22 5.23
C SER A 252 -10.30 -10.11 4.40
N LEU A 253 -10.88 -9.56 3.34
CA LEU A 253 -11.73 -10.31 2.43
C LEU A 253 -10.86 -11.14 1.48
N ARG A 254 -11.06 -12.44 1.44
CA ARG A 254 -10.42 -13.32 0.43
C ARG A 254 -11.03 -13.05 -0.95
N PRO A 255 -10.39 -13.49 -2.04
CA PRO A 255 -10.97 -13.36 -3.38
C PRO A 255 -12.41 -13.86 -3.46
N GLY A 256 -13.34 -12.98 -3.87
CA GLY A 256 -14.79 -13.28 -3.95
C GLY A 256 -15.54 -13.36 -2.61
N GLU A 257 -14.84 -13.29 -1.47
CA GLU A 257 -15.48 -13.33 -0.15
C GLU A 257 -16.40 -12.13 0.06
N ALA A 258 -17.54 -12.38 0.71
CA ALA A 258 -18.48 -11.34 1.15
C ALA A 258 -18.59 -11.32 2.68
N ARG A 259 -18.67 -10.11 3.25
CA ARG A 259 -18.87 -9.86 4.68
C ARG A 259 -20.04 -8.94 4.92
N VAL A 260 -20.95 -9.37 5.79
CA VAL A 260 -22.11 -8.55 6.18
C VAL A 260 -21.75 -7.76 7.45
N VAL A 261 -21.95 -6.44 7.37
CA VAL A 261 -21.78 -5.51 8.49
C VAL A 261 -23.11 -4.89 8.84
N ARG A 262 -23.68 -5.22 10.00
CA ARG A 262 -24.92 -4.61 10.48
C ARG A 262 -24.67 -3.15 10.87
N LEU A 263 -25.53 -2.26 10.36
CA LEU A 263 -25.49 -0.85 10.70
C LEU A 263 -26.40 -0.58 11.91
N PRO A 264 -25.95 0.16 12.90
CA PRO A 264 -26.79 0.51 14.02
C PRO A 264 -27.79 1.57 13.59
N VAL A 265 -29.07 1.26 13.64
CA VAL A 265 -30.25 2.15 13.46
C VAL A 265 -30.35 2.86 12.09
N ALA A 266 -31.58 2.90 11.56
CA ALA A 266 -31.96 3.65 10.36
C ALA A 266 -31.72 5.17 10.48
N GLY A 267 -31.59 5.87 9.35
CA GLY A 267 -31.38 7.33 9.29
C GLY A 267 -29.93 7.76 9.47
N ARG A 268 -28.98 6.90 9.17
CA ARG A 268 -27.54 7.21 9.25
C ARG A 268 -26.90 7.30 7.87
N ILE A 269 -25.91 8.17 7.78
CA ILE A 269 -24.95 8.20 6.66
C ILE A 269 -23.84 7.22 7.01
N TRP A 270 -23.41 6.42 6.04
CA TRP A 270 -22.32 5.48 6.17
C TRP A 270 -21.27 5.74 5.10
N ARG A 271 -20.02 5.31 5.40
CA ARG A 271 -18.94 5.24 4.41
C ARG A 271 -18.04 4.05 4.69
N VAL A 272 -17.36 3.58 3.63
CA VAL A 272 -16.28 2.61 3.71
C VAL A 272 -14.99 3.31 3.33
N ARG A 273 -13.99 3.25 4.22
CA ARG A 273 -12.66 3.81 3.96
C ARG A 273 -11.61 2.72 3.90
N TYR A 274 -10.65 2.91 3.01
CA TYR A 274 -9.40 2.17 2.96
C TYR A 274 -8.32 3.00 3.64
N HIS A 275 -7.63 2.43 4.62
CA HIS A 275 -6.58 3.07 5.38
C HIS A 275 -5.22 2.54 4.93
N TYR A 276 -4.27 3.43 4.68
CA TYR A 276 -2.91 3.11 4.24
C TYR A 276 -1.95 2.89 5.40
N GLY A 277 -2.19 3.54 6.53
CA GLY A 277 -1.36 3.52 7.73
C GLY A 277 -2.07 2.99 8.96
N SER A 278 -1.38 3.07 10.09
CA SER A 278 -1.93 2.71 11.39
C SER A 278 -2.78 3.84 11.99
N GLU A 279 -3.70 3.50 12.90
CA GLU A 279 -4.42 4.50 13.69
C GLU A 279 -3.49 5.44 14.47
N ARG A 280 -2.25 5.00 14.76
CA ARG A 280 -1.24 5.84 15.40
C ARG A 280 -0.76 6.94 14.46
N ASP A 281 -0.58 6.62 13.17
CA ASP A 281 -0.16 7.59 12.16
C ASP A 281 -1.25 8.63 11.93
N GLU A 282 -2.51 8.19 11.89
CA GLU A 282 -3.68 9.07 11.81
C GLU A 282 -3.75 10.04 13.00
N ARG A 283 -3.61 9.53 14.23
CA ARG A 283 -3.64 10.36 15.45
C ARG A 283 -2.48 11.35 15.53
N ARG A 284 -1.35 11.06 14.90
CA ARG A 284 -0.17 11.94 14.93
C ARG A 284 -0.29 13.13 13.98
N GLY A 285 -1.15 13.05 12.98
CA GLY A 285 -1.34 14.13 12.00
C GLY A 285 -0.05 14.51 11.25
N LEU A 286 0.87 13.54 11.07
CA LEU A 286 2.19 13.79 10.45
C LEU A 286 2.13 13.93 8.93
N VAL A 287 1.02 13.52 8.34
CA VAL A 287 0.76 13.57 6.90
C VAL A 287 -0.69 13.97 6.65
N PRO A 288 -1.00 14.52 5.47
CA PRO A 288 -2.38 14.90 5.14
C PRO A 288 -3.30 13.67 5.06
N ASP A 289 -4.59 13.87 5.29
CA ASP A 289 -5.63 12.83 5.25
C ASP A 289 -5.62 12.03 3.93
N SER A 290 -5.36 12.68 2.81
CA SER A 290 -5.26 12.01 1.50
C SER A 290 -4.13 10.98 1.40
N ALA A 291 -3.11 11.06 2.26
CA ALA A 291 -2.05 10.08 2.36
C ALA A 291 -2.36 8.99 3.40
N LEU A 292 -3.40 9.16 4.21
CA LEU A 292 -3.77 8.23 5.27
C LEU A 292 -4.90 7.29 4.86
N PHE A 293 -5.88 7.77 4.09
CA PHE A 293 -7.04 6.97 3.70
C PHE A 293 -7.70 7.44 2.40
N ALA A 294 -8.46 6.54 1.78
CA ALA A 294 -9.36 6.82 0.67
C ALA A 294 -10.79 6.38 1.01
N THR A 295 -11.80 7.16 0.62
CA THR A 295 -13.20 6.75 0.69
C THR A 295 -13.55 5.93 -0.54
N LEU A 296 -13.93 4.65 -0.33
CA LEU A 296 -14.26 3.74 -1.41
C LEU A 296 -15.74 3.80 -1.79
N ALA A 297 -16.61 3.91 -0.78
CA ALA A 297 -18.06 3.99 -0.97
C ALA A 297 -18.68 4.80 0.17
N GLU A 298 -19.81 5.45 -0.11
CA GLU A 298 -20.62 6.15 0.88
C GLU A 298 -22.09 6.15 0.48
N GLY A 299 -22.95 6.35 1.46
CA GLY A 299 -24.40 6.39 1.22
C GLY A 299 -25.20 6.65 2.49
N SER A 300 -26.50 6.44 2.40
CA SER A 300 -27.40 6.59 3.53
C SER A 300 -28.35 5.39 3.66
N VAL A 301 -28.69 5.04 4.90
CA VAL A 301 -29.78 4.11 5.21
C VAL A 301 -31.03 4.93 5.45
N ARG A 302 -32.04 4.79 4.58
CA ARG A 302 -33.33 5.44 4.75
C ARG A 302 -34.04 4.86 5.97
N ARG A 303 -34.73 5.69 6.75
CA ARG A 303 -35.69 5.19 7.75
C ARG A 303 -36.77 4.42 6.99
N PRO A 304 -37.19 3.24 7.47
CA PRO A 304 -38.43 2.64 6.93
C PRO A 304 -39.54 3.68 7.10
N SER A 305 -40.26 3.97 6.02
CA SER A 305 -41.46 4.78 6.09
C SER A 305 -42.45 4.01 6.97
N VAL A 306 -42.70 4.50 8.17
CA VAL A 306 -43.84 4.02 8.98
C VAL A 306 -45.08 4.48 8.24
N ALA A 307 -45.73 3.59 7.52
CA ALA A 307 -47.07 3.83 7.04
C ALA A 307 -47.95 3.98 8.30
N ILE A 308 -48.32 5.21 8.60
CA ILE A 308 -49.37 5.46 9.61
C ILE A 308 -50.62 4.90 8.94
N ALA A 309 -51.04 3.71 9.39
CA ALA A 309 -52.34 3.21 9.05
C ALA A 309 -53.36 4.23 9.57
N ALA A 310 -54.03 4.92 8.68
CA ALA A 310 -55.18 5.72 9.04
C ALA A 310 -56.19 4.74 9.63
N SER A 311 -56.46 4.89 10.92
CA SER A 311 -57.60 4.18 11.56
C SER A 311 -58.91 4.61 10.91
N PRO A 312 -59.86 3.66 10.71
CA PRO A 312 -61.14 3.90 10.05
C PRO A 312 -62.05 4.86 10.87
#